data_5c6ce7f38a8081e0e15d329fffad1692
#
_entry.id   5c6ce7f38a8081e0e15d329fffad1692
#
_cell.length_a   1.000
_cell.length_b   1.000
_cell.length_c   1.000
_cell.angle_alpha   90.00
_cell.angle_beta   90.00
_cell.angle_gamma   90.00
#
_symmetry.space_group_name_H-M   'P 1'
#
loop_
_entity.id
_entity.type
_entity.pdbx_description
1 polymer ?
#
loop_
_entity_poly.entity_id
_entity_poly.type
_entity_poly.pdbx_seq_one_letter_code
_entity_poly.pdbx_strand_id
1 'polypeptide(L)'
;MTNNAPENAQSYRKRILEKIKPYFSGDSLLDAGCGDGEDAALMAPFFKKTEAVDLEESVNWKKFENTGIIFKTGNCEKLNYPVGSFDTVVEKDMLHHASDPVSAVKEMCRVSAKTVIILEANRYNPIFYLHLTLMGGHQHFSQKRFKEIIAASGTPYEIKRFSARVSPVNSAFMIKLVNNASDLLEKIPFYGPVIEYNMAVLTKK
;
A
#
# COMPACT_ATOMS: atom_id res chain seq x y z
N MET A 1 26.86 8.33 -1.04
CA MET A 1 26.84 7.09 -1.82
C MET A 1 25.38 6.80 -2.12
N THR A 2 24.95 6.98 -3.33
CA THR A 2 23.55 6.77 -3.77
C THR A 2 23.28 5.27 -3.75
N ASN A 3 22.54 4.80 -2.74
CA ASN A 3 21.95 3.46 -2.74
C ASN A 3 20.89 3.43 -3.85
N ASN A 4 21.30 3.09 -5.05
CA ASN A 4 20.39 2.80 -6.15
C ASN A 4 19.71 1.47 -5.83
N ALA A 5 18.51 1.53 -5.22
CA ALA A 5 17.60 0.42 -5.37
C ALA A 5 17.50 0.08 -6.87
N PRO A 6 17.40 -1.20 -7.25
CA PRO A 6 17.31 -1.56 -8.66
C PRO A 6 16.23 -0.71 -9.33
N GLU A 7 16.51 -0.16 -10.51
CA GLU A 7 15.59 0.75 -11.26
C GLU A 7 14.17 0.16 -11.35
N ASN A 8 14.06 -1.16 -11.40
CA ASN A 8 12.80 -1.90 -11.36
C ASN A 8 12.03 -1.71 -10.05
N ALA A 9 12.69 -1.73 -8.89
CA ALA A 9 12.00 -1.55 -7.59
C ALA A 9 11.49 -0.12 -7.44
N GLN A 10 12.27 0.87 -7.89
CA GLN A 10 11.81 2.27 -7.92
C GLN A 10 10.65 2.47 -8.91
N SER A 11 10.71 1.83 -10.07
CA SER A 11 9.64 1.89 -11.06
C SER A 11 8.34 1.29 -10.53
N TYR A 12 8.42 0.16 -9.84
CA TYR A 12 7.29 -0.50 -9.19
C TYR A 12 6.62 0.39 -8.14
N ARG A 13 7.40 0.94 -7.18
CA ARG A 13 6.87 1.84 -6.15
C ARG A 13 6.25 3.11 -6.76
N LYS A 14 6.89 3.71 -7.76
CA LYS A 14 6.34 4.86 -8.51
C LYS A 14 5.02 4.51 -9.18
N ARG A 15 4.91 3.32 -9.76
CA ARG A 15 3.67 2.86 -10.40
C ARG A 15 2.54 2.72 -9.38
N ILE A 16 2.80 2.17 -8.21
CA ILE A 16 1.82 2.11 -7.12
C ILE A 16 1.41 3.53 -6.72
N LEU A 17 2.38 4.42 -6.50
CA LEU A 17 2.10 5.82 -6.16
C LEU A 17 1.18 6.50 -7.20
N GLU A 18 1.41 6.31 -8.49
CA GLU A 18 0.54 6.84 -9.55
C GLU A 18 -0.91 6.34 -9.43
N LYS A 19 -1.10 5.08 -9.00
CA LYS A 19 -2.43 4.49 -8.82
C LYS A 19 -3.15 4.98 -7.57
N ILE A 20 -2.44 5.29 -6.49
CA ILE A 20 -3.04 5.72 -5.21
C ILE A 20 -3.14 7.23 -5.06
N LYS A 21 -2.23 8.00 -5.65
CA LYS A 21 -2.18 9.46 -5.55
C LYS A 21 -3.51 10.18 -5.85
N PRO A 22 -4.35 9.75 -6.83
CA PRO A 22 -5.66 10.38 -7.08
C PRO A 22 -6.62 10.36 -5.88
N TYR A 23 -6.35 9.53 -4.87
CA TYR A 23 -7.18 9.38 -3.67
C TYR A 23 -6.61 10.09 -2.44
N PHE A 24 -5.46 10.75 -2.57
CA PHE A 24 -4.90 11.55 -1.48
C PHE A 24 -5.81 12.72 -1.15
N SER A 25 -6.00 12.97 0.13
CA SER A 25 -6.85 14.03 0.65
C SER A 25 -6.16 14.77 1.78
N GLY A 26 -6.27 16.09 1.80
CA GLY A 26 -5.79 16.95 2.87
C GLY A 26 -4.27 17.07 2.94
N ASP A 27 -3.78 17.43 4.13
CA ASP A 27 -2.40 17.87 4.34
C ASP A 27 -1.57 16.91 5.20
N SER A 28 -2.20 15.90 5.80
CA SER A 28 -1.53 14.96 6.72
C SER A 28 -1.70 13.51 6.32
N LEU A 29 -0.58 12.76 6.35
CA LEU A 29 -0.48 11.35 6.00
C LEU A 29 -0.03 10.52 7.19
N LEU A 30 -0.65 9.36 7.38
CA LEU A 30 -0.11 8.23 8.12
C LEU A 30 0.15 7.07 7.15
N ASP A 31 1.39 6.59 7.09
CA ASP A 31 1.76 5.31 6.47
C ASP A 31 1.73 4.22 7.56
N ALA A 32 0.74 3.34 7.49
CA ALA A 32 0.48 2.32 8.51
C ALA A 32 1.02 0.96 8.06
N GLY A 33 2.07 0.48 8.71
CA GLY A 33 2.86 -0.67 8.29
C GLY A 33 3.92 -0.28 7.27
N CYS A 34 4.71 0.74 7.61
CA CYS A 34 5.63 1.42 6.68
C CYS A 34 6.90 0.62 6.34
N GLY A 35 7.18 -0.48 7.05
CA GLY A 35 8.33 -1.33 6.82
C GLY A 35 9.65 -0.55 6.78
N ASP A 36 10.30 -0.53 5.61
CA ASP A 36 11.56 0.17 5.38
C ASP A 36 11.47 1.70 5.22
N GLY A 37 10.24 2.25 5.12
CA GLY A 37 9.96 3.68 4.99
C GLY A 37 10.05 4.25 3.57
N GLU A 38 10.38 3.43 2.58
CA GLU A 38 10.55 3.87 1.19
C GLU A 38 9.24 4.38 0.57
N ASP A 39 8.09 3.74 0.89
CA ASP A 39 6.78 4.18 0.40
C ASP A 39 6.35 5.47 1.09
N ALA A 40 6.57 5.60 2.41
CA ALA A 40 6.38 6.86 3.14
C ALA A 40 7.17 8.01 2.51
N ALA A 41 8.45 7.77 2.17
CA ALA A 41 9.31 8.78 1.55
C ALA A 41 8.82 9.21 0.15
N LEU A 42 8.25 8.29 -0.63
CA LEU A 42 7.65 8.60 -1.92
C LEU A 42 6.35 9.39 -1.81
N MET A 43 5.56 9.16 -0.75
CA MET A 43 4.28 9.83 -0.53
C MET A 43 4.45 11.20 0.17
N ALA A 44 5.46 11.36 1.03
CA ALA A 44 5.67 12.57 1.85
C ALA A 44 5.63 13.90 1.06
N PRO A 45 6.17 14.02 -0.16
CA PRO A 45 6.12 15.27 -0.91
C PRO A 45 4.72 15.80 -1.24
N PHE A 46 3.68 14.98 -1.07
CA PHE A 46 2.28 15.35 -1.33
C PHE A 46 1.54 15.85 -0.08
N PHE A 47 2.19 15.85 1.08
CA PHE A 47 1.59 16.22 2.36
C PHE A 47 2.48 17.20 3.13
N LYS A 48 1.88 18.04 3.98
CA LYS A 48 2.62 18.95 4.87
C LYS A 48 3.16 18.22 6.11
N LYS A 49 2.49 17.14 6.51
CA LYS A 49 2.87 16.31 7.65
C LYS A 49 2.78 14.85 7.26
N THR A 50 3.85 14.09 7.48
CA THR A 50 3.88 12.64 7.27
C THR A 50 4.40 11.96 8.52
N GLU A 51 3.62 11.01 9.02
CA GLU A 51 4.06 10.04 10.02
C GLU A 51 4.01 8.64 9.42
N ALA A 52 4.89 7.77 9.88
CA ALA A 52 4.98 6.39 9.43
C ALA A 52 5.13 5.48 10.64
N VAL A 53 4.34 4.41 10.71
CA VAL A 53 4.32 3.51 11.86
C VAL A 53 4.49 2.06 11.40
N ASP A 54 5.33 1.31 12.12
CA ASP A 54 5.47 -0.13 11.96
C ASP A 54 5.60 -0.81 13.33
N LEU A 55 5.37 -2.13 13.39
CA LEU A 55 5.49 -2.89 14.63
C LEU A 55 6.93 -2.89 15.14
N GLU A 56 7.91 -2.91 14.24
CA GLU A 56 9.33 -2.94 14.54
C GLU A 56 10.07 -1.75 13.89
N GLU A 57 11.10 -1.27 14.57
CA GLU A 57 11.98 -0.23 14.05
C GLU A 57 12.85 -0.78 12.90
N SER A 58 12.87 -0.09 11.77
CA SER A 58 13.75 -0.42 10.65
C SER A 58 15.02 0.42 10.67
N VAL A 59 16.18 -0.23 10.51
CA VAL A 59 17.46 0.46 10.33
C VAL A 59 17.47 1.40 9.12
N ASN A 60 16.58 1.18 8.16
CA ASN A 60 16.45 1.99 6.97
C ASN A 60 15.82 3.37 7.24
N TRP A 61 15.09 3.56 8.33
CA TRP A 61 14.48 4.86 8.68
C TRP A 61 15.52 5.98 8.81
N LYS A 62 16.75 5.63 9.21
CA LYS A 62 17.87 6.58 9.27
C LYS A 62 18.17 7.28 7.95
N LYS A 63 17.84 6.65 6.82
CA LYS A 63 18.01 7.26 5.49
C LYS A 63 17.11 8.47 5.28
N PHE A 64 16.04 8.59 6.06
CA PHE A 64 14.98 9.57 5.92
C PHE A 64 14.93 10.59 7.06
N GLU A 65 15.90 10.62 7.97
CA GLU A 65 15.94 11.55 9.14
C GLU A 65 15.78 13.03 8.74
N ASN A 66 16.25 13.43 7.56
CA ASN A 66 16.18 14.82 7.08
C ASN A 66 15.00 15.09 6.12
N THR A 67 14.05 14.20 6.01
CA THR A 67 12.90 14.33 5.10
C THR A 67 11.67 14.94 5.75
N GLY A 68 11.68 15.14 7.06
CA GLY A 68 10.53 15.60 7.84
C GLY A 68 9.50 14.52 8.14
N ILE A 69 9.76 13.26 7.77
CA ILE A 69 8.91 12.12 8.12
C ILE A 69 9.18 11.72 9.57
N ILE A 70 8.12 11.53 10.35
CA ILE A 70 8.20 11.06 11.73
C ILE A 70 7.93 9.56 11.77
N PHE A 71 8.97 8.76 11.98
CA PHE A 71 8.86 7.32 12.13
C PHE A 71 8.62 6.94 13.59
N LYS A 72 7.74 5.96 13.83
CA LYS A 72 7.41 5.45 15.17
C LYS A 72 7.17 3.96 15.14
N THR A 73 7.47 3.29 16.25
CA THR A 73 6.99 1.92 16.47
C THR A 73 5.57 1.94 17.01
N GLY A 74 4.74 1.00 16.54
CA GLY A 74 3.36 0.89 16.97
C GLY A 74 2.60 -0.24 16.28
N ASN A 75 1.54 -0.71 16.94
CA ASN A 75 0.68 -1.75 16.38
C ASN A 75 -0.49 -1.13 15.64
N CYS A 76 -0.66 -1.46 14.35
CA CYS A 76 -1.75 -0.97 13.51
C CYS A 76 -3.14 -1.47 13.96
N GLU A 77 -3.20 -2.55 14.75
CA GLU A 77 -4.45 -3.01 15.37
C GLU A 77 -4.89 -2.14 16.56
N LYS A 78 -4.00 -1.27 17.08
CA LYS A 78 -4.26 -0.34 18.18
C LYS A 78 -3.36 0.89 18.05
N LEU A 79 -3.72 1.79 17.15
CA LEU A 79 -2.95 3.00 16.86
C LEU A 79 -3.07 4.02 18.00
N ASN A 80 -1.93 4.49 18.51
CA ASN A 80 -1.87 5.46 19.60
C ASN A 80 -2.03 6.91 19.07
N TYR A 81 -3.13 7.16 18.38
CA TYR A 81 -3.50 8.47 17.87
C TYR A 81 -4.96 8.79 18.20
N PRO A 82 -5.32 10.07 18.41
CA PRO A 82 -6.72 10.48 18.49
C PRO A 82 -7.52 10.17 17.21
N VAL A 83 -8.84 10.20 17.34
CA VAL A 83 -9.75 10.08 16.18
C VAL A 83 -9.48 11.21 15.20
N GLY A 84 -9.36 10.90 13.90
CA GLY A 84 -9.21 11.90 12.84
C GLY A 84 -7.87 12.65 12.85
N SER A 85 -6.81 12.04 13.36
CA SER A 85 -5.46 12.66 13.45
C SER A 85 -4.80 12.90 12.10
N PHE A 86 -5.22 12.18 11.06
CA PHE A 86 -4.64 12.26 9.73
C PHE A 86 -5.72 12.39 8.66
N ASP A 87 -5.49 13.22 7.66
CA ASP A 87 -6.41 13.35 6.53
C ASP A 87 -6.44 12.09 5.66
N THR A 88 -5.26 11.55 5.38
CA THR A 88 -5.07 10.33 4.61
C THR A 88 -4.31 9.30 5.44
N VAL A 89 -4.78 8.06 5.43
CA VAL A 89 -4.07 6.89 5.95
C VAL A 89 -3.84 5.93 4.80
N VAL A 90 -2.61 5.47 4.63
CA VAL A 90 -2.25 4.47 3.61
C VAL A 90 -1.70 3.23 4.32
N GLU A 91 -2.08 2.08 3.84
CA GLU A 91 -1.53 0.78 4.19
C GLU A 91 -1.17 0.03 2.91
N LYS A 92 -0.03 -0.65 2.91
CA LYS A 92 0.39 -1.49 1.80
C LYS A 92 1.10 -2.76 2.27
N ASP A 93 0.52 -3.90 1.90
CA ASP A 93 1.08 -5.25 2.12
C ASP A 93 1.41 -5.54 3.61
N MET A 94 0.64 -4.98 4.57
CA MET A 94 0.81 -5.20 6.00
C MET A 94 -0.35 -6.02 6.60
N LEU A 95 -1.58 -5.86 6.11
CA LEU A 95 -2.76 -6.49 6.74
C LEU A 95 -2.67 -8.02 6.81
N HIS A 96 -2.01 -8.65 5.86
CA HIS A 96 -1.84 -10.11 5.87
C HIS A 96 -0.86 -10.60 6.94
N HIS A 97 -0.11 -9.70 7.59
CA HIS A 97 0.70 -9.97 8.76
C HIS A 97 -0.02 -9.67 10.08
N ALA A 98 -1.13 -8.93 10.04
CA ALA A 98 -1.89 -8.59 11.24
C ALA A 98 -2.57 -9.80 11.86
N SER A 99 -2.57 -9.89 13.19
CA SER A 99 -3.29 -10.92 13.93
C SER A 99 -4.81 -10.75 13.78
N ASP A 100 -5.27 -9.50 13.80
CA ASP A 100 -6.65 -9.10 13.52
C ASP A 100 -6.70 -7.99 12.46
N PRO A 101 -6.74 -8.36 11.16
CA PRO A 101 -6.80 -7.38 10.09
C PRO A 101 -8.06 -6.52 10.10
N VAL A 102 -9.17 -7.00 10.68
CA VAL A 102 -10.40 -6.20 10.83
C VAL A 102 -10.19 -5.08 11.85
N SER A 103 -9.55 -5.36 12.98
CA SER A 103 -9.20 -4.35 13.97
C SER A 103 -8.23 -3.32 13.40
N ALA A 104 -7.23 -3.74 12.61
CA ALA A 104 -6.31 -2.83 11.95
C ALA A 104 -7.04 -1.86 11.00
N VAL A 105 -7.94 -2.37 10.15
CA VAL A 105 -8.74 -1.51 9.25
C VAL A 105 -9.63 -0.53 10.04
N LYS A 106 -10.27 -0.98 11.13
CA LYS A 106 -11.09 -0.12 12.00
C LYS A 106 -10.26 0.99 12.63
N GLU A 107 -9.04 0.68 13.10
CA GLU A 107 -8.13 1.67 13.68
C GLU A 107 -7.66 2.69 12.63
N MET A 108 -7.28 2.25 11.43
CA MET A 108 -6.96 3.14 10.32
C MET A 108 -8.14 4.06 9.99
N CYS A 109 -9.36 3.52 9.94
CA CYS A 109 -10.56 4.32 9.76
C CYS A 109 -10.78 5.28 10.93
N ARG A 110 -10.52 4.88 12.18
CA ARG A 110 -10.69 5.73 13.36
C ARG A 110 -9.74 6.93 13.32
N VAL A 111 -8.47 6.72 13.01
CA VAL A 111 -7.45 7.78 13.00
C VAL A 111 -7.47 8.62 11.73
N SER A 112 -8.11 8.17 10.66
CA SER A 112 -8.32 8.96 9.45
C SER A 112 -9.45 9.96 9.63
N ALA A 113 -9.27 11.20 9.12
CA ALA A 113 -10.31 12.21 9.01
C ALA A 113 -11.08 12.12 7.68
N LYS A 114 -10.43 11.68 6.59
CA LYS A 114 -11.01 11.74 5.24
C LYS A 114 -10.91 10.43 4.47
N THR A 115 -9.70 9.92 4.23
CA THR A 115 -9.50 8.79 3.32
C THR A 115 -8.57 7.75 3.92
N VAL A 116 -8.93 6.47 3.75
CA VAL A 116 -8.03 5.34 3.99
C VAL A 116 -7.84 4.58 2.69
N ILE A 117 -6.59 4.30 2.33
CA ILE A 117 -6.20 3.55 1.14
C ILE A 117 -5.50 2.29 1.60
N ILE A 118 -6.03 1.14 1.22
CA ILE A 118 -5.54 -0.17 1.61
C ILE A 118 -5.17 -0.96 0.37
N LEU A 119 -3.93 -1.43 0.32
CA LEU A 119 -3.40 -2.20 -0.81
C LEU A 119 -2.88 -3.56 -0.33
N GLU A 120 -3.42 -4.61 -0.90
CA GLU A 120 -2.98 -5.97 -0.63
C GLU A 120 -2.73 -6.76 -1.92
N ALA A 121 -1.65 -7.51 -1.94
CA ALA A 121 -1.33 -8.39 -3.04
C ALA A 121 -2.46 -9.41 -3.27
N ASN A 122 -2.80 -9.63 -4.53
CA ASN A 122 -3.88 -10.54 -4.89
C ASN A 122 -3.37 -11.99 -4.90
N ARG A 123 -3.88 -12.81 -3.99
CA ARG A 123 -3.55 -14.25 -3.88
C ARG A 123 -3.69 -15.03 -5.20
N TYR A 124 -4.61 -14.61 -6.06
CA TYR A 124 -4.88 -15.33 -7.32
C TYR A 124 -3.95 -14.92 -8.47
N ASN A 125 -3.07 -13.93 -8.27
CA ASN A 125 -2.02 -13.66 -9.26
C ASN A 125 -1.03 -14.82 -9.28
N PRO A 126 -0.83 -15.53 -10.41
CA PRO A 126 0.00 -16.73 -10.47
C PRO A 126 1.46 -16.47 -10.09
N ILE A 127 1.99 -15.30 -10.44
CA ILE A 127 3.39 -14.92 -10.14
C ILE A 127 3.53 -14.67 -8.64
N PHE A 128 2.61 -13.92 -8.03
CA PHE A 128 2.61 -13.67 -6.60
C PHE A 128 2.35 -14.94 -5.79
N TYR A 129 1.43 -15.79 -6.26
CA TYR A 129 1.17 -17.08 -5.61
C TYR A 129 2.43 -17.95 -5.58
N LEU A 130 3.09 -18.10 -6.73
CA LEU A 130 4.32 -18.91 -6.81
C LEU A 130 5.44 -18.30 -5.97
N HIS A 131 5.69 -17.00 -6.10
CA HIS A 131 6.87 -16.36 -5.52
C HIS A 131 6.67 -16.01 -4.04
N LEU A 132 5.53 -15.45 -3.66
CA LEU A 132 5.27 -14.97 -2.30
C LEU A 132 4.63 -16.05 -1.43
N THR A 133 3.67 -16.84 -1.96
CA THR A 133 2.96 -17.84 -1.15
C THR A 133 3.74 -19.14 -1.03
N LEU A 134 4.18 -19.73 -2.16
CA LEU A 134 4.86 -21.03 -2.11
C LEU A 134 6.33 -20.93 -1.69
N MET A 135 7.04 -19.89 -2.11
CA MET A 135 8.47 -19.72 -1.80
C MET A 135 8.71 -18.87 -0.56
N GLY A 136 7.89 -17.84 -0.34
CA GLY A 136 8.03 -16.89 0.77
C GLY A 136 7.17 -17.19 2.01
N GLY A 137 6.24 -18.15 1.94
CA GLY A 137 5.37 -18.52 3.05
C GLY A 137 4.29 -17.48 3.40
N HIS A 138 4.13 -16.43 2.60
CA HIS A 138 3.14 -15.38 2.84
C HIS A 138 1.72 -15.83 2.49
N GLN A 139 0.78 -15.59 3.40
CA GLN A 139 -0.63 -15.90 3.19
C GLN A 139 -1.42 -14.66 2.77
N HIS A 140 -1.39 -14.31 1.50
CA HIS A 140 -2.21 -13.22 0.97
C HIS A 140 -3.69 -13.53 0.97
N PHE A 141 -4.53 -12.50 1.03
CA PHE A 141 -5.98 -12.64 1.04
C PHE A 141 -6.54 -13.04 -0.33
N SER A 142 -7.57 -13.88 -0.31
CA SER A 142 -8.46 -14.00 -1.47
C SER A 142 -9.24 -12.68 -1.65
N GLN A 143 -9.70 -12.39 -2.86
CA GLN A 143 -10.52 -11.20 -3.14
C GLN A 143 -11.78 -11.15 -2.26
N LYS A 144 -12.39 -12.31 -2.00
CA LYS A 144 -13.54 -12.42 -1.10
C LYS A 144 -13.17 -12.03 0.33
N ARG A 145 -12.08 -12.62 0.87
CA ARG A 145 -11.63 -12.32 2.24
C ARG A 145 -11.21 -10.87 2.40
N PHE A 146 -10.50 -10.31 1.43
CA PHE A 146 -10.15 -8.87 1.43
C PHE A 146 -11.40 -8.00 1.52
N LYS A 147 -12.41 -8.26 0.67
CA LYS A 147 -13.66 -7.51 0.71
C LYS A 147 -14.41 -7.65 2.04
N GLU A 148 -14.43 -8.84 2.65
CA GLU A 148 -15.04 -9.07 3.97
C GLU A 148 -14.35 -8.23 5.07
N ILE A 149 -13.00 -8.19 5.07
CA ILE A 149 -12.22 -7.40 6.02
C ILE A 149 -12.55 -5.90 5.88
N ILE A 150 -12.55 -5.40 4.66
CA ILE A 150 -12.86 -3.99 4.38
C ILE A 150 -14.29 -3.64 4.79
N ALA A 151 -15.26 -4.48 4.42
CA ALA A 151 -16.67 -4.26 4.74
C ALA A 151 -16.93 -4.25 6.26
N ALA A 152 -16.17 -5.04 7.03
CA ALA A 152 -16.30 -5.11 8.49
C ALA A 152 -15.91 -3.80 9.21
N SER A 153 -15.25 -2.85 8.52
CA SER A 153 -14.97 -1.51 9.06
C SER A 153 -16.25 -0.66 9.24
N GLY A 154 -17.30 -0.96 8.48
CA GLY A 154 -18.52 -0.15 8.45
C GLY A 154 -18.38 1.19 7.71
N THR A 155 -17.19 1.51 7.19
CA THR A 155 -16.94 2.73 6.42
C THR A 155 -17.29 2.52 4.94
N PRO A 156 -17.91 3.49 4.24
CA PRO A 156 -18.15 3.41 2.81
C PRO A 156 -16.84 3.20 2.04
N TYR A 157 -16.83 2.28 1.09
CA TYR A 157 -15.62 1.92 0.35
C TYR A 157 -15.87 1.62 -1.13
N GLU A 158 -14.82 1.77 -1.90
CA GLU A 158 -14.71 1.33 -3.29
C GLU A 158 -13.56 0.34 -3.42
N ILE A 159 -13.77 -0.77 -4.14
CA ILE A 159 -12.71 -1.74 -4.47
C ILE A 159 -12.25 -1.53 -5.89
N LYS A 160 -10.95 -1.36 -6.05
CA LYS A 160 -10.25 -1.26 -7.33
C LYS A 160 -9.20 -2.35 -7.44
N ARG A 161 -8.73 -2.59 -8.65
CA ARG A 161 -7.66 -3.54 -8.94
C ARG A 161 -6.75 -2.96 -9.98
N PHE A 162 -5.46 -3.18 -9.82
CA PHE A 162 -4.47 -2.72 -10.78
C PHE A 162 -3.23 -3.61 -10.78
N SER A 163 -2.43 -3.48 -11.82
CA SER A 163 -1.12 -4.13 -11.93
C SER A 163 -0.01 -3.10 -11.80
N ALA A 164 1.01 -3.48 -11.05
CA ALA A 164 2.22 -2.68 -10.86
C ALA A 164 3.45 -3.52 -11.28
N ARG A 165 3.36 -4.21 -12.43
CA ARG A 165 4.37 -5.17 -12.86
C ARG A 165 5.75 -4.57 -12.95
N VAL A 166 6.70 -5.35 -12.48
CA VAL A 166 8.12 -5.10 -12.68
C VAL A 166 8.51 -5.74 -14.00
N SER A 167 9.18 -4.98 -14.86
CA SER A 167 9.77 -5.56 -16.08
C SER A 167 10.87 -6.56 -15.70
N PRO A 168 10.94 -7.75 -16.34
CA PRO A 168 12.02 -8.69 -16.11
C PRO A 168 13.38 -8.16 -16.63
N VAL A 169 13.35 -7.11 -17.46
CA VAL A 169 14.54 -6.47 -18.03
C VAL A 169 14.60 -5.03 -17.53
N ASN A 170 15.75 -4.64 -16.97
CA ASN A 170 16.00 -3.29 -16.47
C ASN A 170 16.27 -2.32 -17.63
N SER A 171 15.23 -1.97 -18.38
CA SER A 171 15.26 -1.07 -19.53
C SER A 171 14.04 -0.17 -19.50
N ALA A 172 14.24 1.14 -19.61
CA ALA A 172 13.14 2.14 -19.62
C ALA A 172 12.09 1.85 -20.70
N PHE A 173 12.54 1.36 -21.88
CA PHE A 173 11.64 0.95 -22.96
C PHE A 173 10.77 -0.25 -22.54
N MET A 174 11.39 -1.29 -21.97
CA MET A 174 10.66 -2.49 -21.53
C MET A 174 9.72 -2.20 -20.36
N ILE A 175 10.13 -1.36 -19.42
CA ILE A 175 9.29 -0.90 -18.31
C ILE A 175 8.03 -0.19 -18.86
N LYS A 176 8.22 0.73 -19.81
CA LYS A 176 7.09 1.43 -20.45
C LYS A 176 6.17 0.48 -21.21
N LEU A 177 6.73 -0.48 -21.96
CA LEU A 177 5.97 -1.48 -22.69
C LEU A 177 5.12 -2.36 -21.75
N VAL A 178 5.72 -2.86 -20.65
CA VAL A 178 5.03 -3.68 -19.65
C VAL A 178 3.93 -2.87 -18.96
N ASN A 179 4.19 -1.61 -18.60
CA ASN A 179 3.18 -0.75 -17.99
C ASN A 179 1.99 -0.50 -18.93
N ASN A 180 2.25 -0.19 -20.21
CA ASN A 180 1.18 0.01 -21.20
C ASN A 180 0.36 -1.26 -21.44
N ALA A 181 1.03 -2.42 -21.52
CA ALA A 181 0.34 -3.70 -21.64
C ALA A 181 -0.52 -4.00 -20.40
N SER A 182 -0.02 -3.70 -19.20
CA SER A 182 -0.77 -3.86 -17.95
C SER A 182 -2.01 -2.97 -17.91
N ASP A 183 -1.90 -1.69 -18.31
CA ASP A 183 -3.04 -0.77 -18.38
C ASP A 183 -4.12 -1.23 -19.38
N LEU A 184 -3.70 -1.87 -20.47
CA LEU A 184 -4.65 -2.45 -21.42
C LEU A 184 -5.35 -3.68 -20.83
N LEU A 185 -4.60 -4.56 -20.19
CA LEU A 185 -5.13 -5.78 -19.55
C LEU A 185 -6.10 -5.46 -18.40
N GLU A 186 -5.84 -4.39 -17.63
CA GLU A 186 -6.75 -3.93 -16.57
C GLU A 186 -8.16 -3.60 -17.07
N LYS A 187 -8.31 -3.24 -18.34
CA LYS A 187 -9.61 -2.93 -18.98
C LYS A 187 -10.41 -4.16 -19.40
N ILE A 188 -9.79 -5.34 -19.38
CA ILE A 188 -10.43 -6.59 -19.79
C ILE A 188 -11.21 -7.16 -18.59
N PRO A 189 -12.54 -7.33 -18.66
CA PRO A 189 -13.38 -7.74 -17.52
C PRO A 189 -12.96 -9.06 -16.88
N PHE A 190 -12.48 -10.00 -17.69
CA PHE A 190 -12.09 -11.35 -17.22
C PHE A 190 -10.67 -11.41 -16.63
N TYR A 191 -9.89 -10.36 -16.75
CA TYR A 191 -8.52 -10.32 -16.24
C TYR A 191 -8.45 -10.00 -14.74
N GLY A 192 -9.54 -9.47 -14.16
CA GLY A 192 -9.62 -9.08 -12.75
C GLY A 192 -9.11 -10.10 -11.72
N PRO A 193 -9.36 -11.43 -11.88
CA PRO A 193 -8.85 -12.42 -10.94
C PRO A 193 -7.32 -12.53 -10.88
N VAL A 194 -6.60 -12.18 -11.94
CA VAL A 194 -5.14 -12.33 -12.04
C VAL A 194 -4.36 -11.02 -11.93
N ILE A 195 -5.06 -9.90 -11.71
CA ILE A 195 -4.43 -8.60 -11.44
C ILE A 195 -3.65 -8.67 -10.12
N GLU A 196 -2.57 -7.91 -10.02
CA GLU A 196 -1.60 -8.03 -8.92
C GLU A 196 -2.09 -7.51 -7.59
N TYR A 197 -2.79 -6.36 -7.59
CA TYR A 197 -3.23 -5.71 -6.36
C TYR A 197 -4.75 -5.57 -6.25
N ASN A 198 -5.24 -5.82 -5.06
CA ASN A 198 -6.53 -5.34 -4.59
C ASN A 198 -6.31 -4.03 -3.83
N MET A 199 -7.04 -2.98 -4.18
CA MET A 199 -7.02 -1.69 -3.51
C MET A 199 -8.43 -1.38 -2.98
N ALA A 200 -8.53 -1.01 -1.71
CA ALA A 200 -9.74 -0.43 -1.15
C ALA A 200 -9.50 1.06 -0.86
N VAL A 201 -10.43 1.88 -1.28
CA VAL A 201 -10.49 3.31 -0.93
C VAL A 201 -11.72 3.51 -0.04
N LEU A 202 -11.50 3.84 1.23
CA LEU A 202 -12.55 4.10 2.20
C LEU A 202 -12.62 5.60 2.41
N THR A 203 -13.82 6.17 2.28
CA THR A 203 -14.03 7.62 2.38
C THR A 203 -15.00 7.93 3.51
N LYS A 204 -14.58 8.81 4.41
CA LYS A 204 -15.44 9.35 5.45
C LYS A 204 -16.25 10.53 4.90
N LYS A 205 -17.50 10.58 5.32
CA LYS A 205 -18.40 11.70 5.02
C LYS A 205 -18.24 12.79 6.07
#